data_3e6622cbbc8608906dd1720e0de4dcc7
#
_entry.id   3e6622cbbc8608906dd1720e0de4dcc7
#
_cell.length_a   1.000
_cell.length_b   1.000
_cell.length_c   1.000
_cell.angle_alpha   90.00
_cell.angle_beta   90.00
_cell.angle_gamma   90.00
#
_symmetry.space_group_name_H-M   'P 1'
#
loop_
_entity.id
_entity.type
_entity.pdbx_description
1 polymer ?
#
loop_
_entity_poly.entity_id
_entity_poly.type
_entity_poly.pdbx_seq_one_letter_code
_entity_poly.pdbx_strand_id
1 'polypeptide(L)'
;MFTTKKIIFESMMGKESEKYLTLPQPSKKIMPEWYKKIPNFADKADYGSITVKKCMPFLDALSMGYIISSSWEMGWRKIKDVEGKSGVELSYPKPIKDFLHNNALGLESHAPYQFPDDGYNKDEMKIIIKILSPWLIKTPPGYSCLFVPPLNHVNLPFRPLSGVVDTDKYSKLPINFPSIPQEIPEKQQTKIIPA
;
A
#
# COMPACT_ATOMS: atom_id res chain seq x y z
N MET A 1 -29.57 -18.70 -11.84
CA MET A 1 -28.36 -19.21 -11.13
C MET A 1 -27.38 -18.05 -11.04
N PHE A 2 -27.14 -17.48 -9.85
CA PHE A 2 -26.19 -16.38 -9.71
C PHE A 2 -24.78 -16.94 -9.78
N THR A 3 -24.07 -16.68 -10.89
CA THR A 3 -22.66 -17.01 -10.98
C THR A 3 -21.88 -16.12 -10.00
N THR A 4 -21.18 -16.73 -9.07
CA THR A 4 -20.35 -16.02 -8.10
C THR A 4 -19.25 -15.25 -8.84
N LYS A 5 -19.29 -13.93 -8.78
CA LYS A 5 -18.24 -13.07 -9.36
C LYS A 5 -17.02 -13.12 -8.46
N LYS A 6 -15.85 -13.35 -9.04
CA LYS A 6 -14.60 -13.53 -8.29
C LYS A 6 -13.56 -12.52 -8.74
N ILE A 7 -12.80 -12.00 -7.79
CA ILE A 7 -11.51 -11.35 -8.05
C ILE A 7 -10.45 -12.41 -7.99
N ILE A 8 -9.55 -12.42 -8.96
CA ILE A 8 -8.45 -13.38 -9.04
C ILE A 8 -7.14 -12.62 -8.89
N PHE A 9 -6.27 -13.11 -8.02
CA PHE A 9 -4.90 -12.64 -7.85
C PHE A 9 -3.97 -13.74 -8.33
N GLU A 10 -3.10 -13.41 -9.28
CA GLU A 10 -2.11 -14.34 -9.83
C GLU A 10 -0.73 -13.69 -9.74
N SER A 11 0.28 -14.47 -9.42
CA SER A 11 1.65 -13.96 -9.47
C SER A 11 2.10 -13.76 -10.93
N MET A 12 2.69 -12.60 -11.22
CA MET A 12 3.33 -12.35 -12.51
C MET A 12 4.52 -13.28 -12.79
N MET A 13 5.08 -13.90 -11.75
CA MET A 13 6.20 -14.84 -11.83
C MET A 13 5.74 -16.30 -11.95
N GLY A 14 4.43 -16.53 -12.14
CA GLY A 14 3.83 -17.85 -12.21
C GLY A 14 3.41 -18.43 -10.88
N LYS A 15 2.56 -19.45 -10.92
CA LYS A 15 1.88 -20.04 -9.77
C LYS A 15 2.84 -20.57 -8.69
N GLU A 16 3.96 -21.14 -9.10
CA GLU A 16 4.96 -21.70 -8.18
C GLU A 16 5.61 -20.66 -7.26
N SER A 17 5.62 -19.40 -7.68
CA SER A 17 6.14 -18.30 -6.86
C SER A 17 5.20 -17.83 -5.78
N GLU A 18 3.90 -18.13 -5.87
CA GLU A 18 2.88 -17.65 -4.91
C GLU A 18 3.16 -18.10 -3.47
N LYS A 19 3.82 -19.24 -3.30
CA LYS A 19 4.24 -19.76 -1.97
C LYS A 19 5.27 -18.87 -1.26
N TYR A 20 5.96 -18.00 -2.00
CA TYR A 20 6.95 -17.05 -1.46
C TYR A 20 6.41 -15.63 -1.33
N LEU A 21 5.15 -15.42 -1.71
CA LEU A 21 4.52 -14.12 -1.71
C LEU A 21 3.48 -13.99 -0.59
N THR A 22 3.36 -12.80 -0.05
CA THR A 22 2.26 -12.47 0.85
C THR A 22 0.98 -12.30 0.02
N LEU A 23 0.06 -13.24 0.15
CA LEU A 23 -1.19 -13.23 -0.59
C LEU A 23 -2.05 -12.02 -0.21
N PRO A 24 -2.72 -11.36 -1.18
CA PRO A 24 -3.72 -10.35 -0.88
C PRO A 24 -4.79 -10.90 0.06
N GLN A 25 -5.08 -10.19 1.14
CA GLN A 25 -6.01 -10.64 2.17
C GLN A 25 -7.26 -9.76 2.20
N PRO A 26 -8.44 -10.33 2.46
CA PRO A 26 -9.62 -9.53 2.78
C PRO A 26 -9.31 -8.56 3.92
N SER A 27 -9.63 -7.28 3.76
CA SER A 27 -9.30 -6.22 4.73
C SER A 27 -9.78 -6.54 6.14
N LYS A 28 -10.92 -7.21 6.28
CA LYS A 28 -11.45 -7.68 7.57
C LYS A 28 -10.51 -8.59 8.37
N LYS A 29 -9.52 -9.23 7.72
CA LYS A 29 -8.52 -10.08 8.39
C LYS A 29 -7.32 -9.28 8.87
N ILE A 30 -7.12 -8.07 8.35
CA ILE A 30 -5.96 -7.20 8.63
C ILE A 30 -6.45 -5.92 9.33
N MET A 31 -7.24 -6.07 10.38
CA MET A 31 -7.71 -4.95 11.19
C MET A 31 -6.56 -4.32 11.97
N PRO A 32 -6.45 -2.98 12.01
CA PRO A 32 -5.43 -2.30 12.80
C PRO A 32 -5.49 -2.68 14.28
N GLU A 33 -4.34 -2.87 14.91
CA GLU A 33 -4.25 -3.27 16.32
C GLU A 33 -4.90 -2.23 17.26
N TRP A 34 -4.78 -0.93 16.93
CA TRP A 34 -5.43 0.13 17.69
C TRP A 34 -6.96 -0.05 17.69
N TYR A 35 -7.55 -0.43 16.52
CA TYR A 35 -9.00 -0.64 16.41
C TYR A 35 -9.44 -1.90 17.17
N LYS A 36 -8.64 -2.97 17.16
CA LYS A 36 -8.94 -4.19 17.96
C LYS A 36 -8.98 -3.87 19.45
N LYS A 37 -8.08 -3.01 19.93
CA LYS A 37 -7.89 -2.68 21.35
C LYS A 37 -8.84 -1.62 21.89
N ILE A 38 -9.43 -0.77 21.04
CA ILE A 38 -10.32 0.28 21.50
C ILE A 38 -11.59 -0.32 22.13
N PRO A 39 -12.05 0.17 23.30
CA PRO A 39 -13.27 -0.32 23.92
C PRO A 39 -14.52 0.16 23.18
N ASN A 40 -15.67 -0.43 23.46
CA ASN A 40 -16.97 0.01 22.89
C ASN A 40 -17.40 1.37 23.43
N PHE A 41 -17.04 1.67 24.67
CA PHE A 41 -17.34 2.94 25.37
C PHE A 41 -16.05 3.46 25.97
N ALA A 42 -15.82 4.77 25.88
CA ALA A 42 -14.67 5.43 26.49
C ALA A 42 -14.77 5.38 28.02
N ASP A 43 -15.98 5.56 28.55
CA ASP A 43 -16.33 5.31 29.94
C ASP A 43 -17.42 4.24 30.01
N LYS A 44 -17.18 3.17 30.77
CA LYS A 44 -18.15 2.09 31.00
C LYS A 44 -19.40 2.53 31.75
N ALA A 45 -19.31 3.57 32.55
CA ALA A 45 -20.43 4.13 33.31
C ALA A 45 -21.28 5.11 32.48
N ASP A 46 -20.76 5.58 31.34
CA ASP A 46 -21.45 6.50 30.43
C ASP A 46 -21.72 5.85 29.08
N TYR A 47 -22.96 5.42 28.87
CA TYR A 47 -23.42 4.84 27.59
C TYR A 47 -23.42 5.87 26.44
N GLY A 48 -23.30 7.16 26.70
CA GLY A 48 -23.13 8.22 25.70
C GLY A 48 -21.69 8.29 25.16
N SER A 49 -20.71 7.72 25.85
CA SER A 49 -19.30 7.76 25.46
C SER A 49 -18.91 6.70 24.38
N ILE A 50 -19.74 6.54 23.37
CA ILE A 50 -19.56 5.55 22.28
C ILE A 50 -18.29 5.85 21.49
N THR A 51 -17.44 4.82 21.31
CA THR A 51 -16.25 4.94 20.47
C THR A 51 -16.52 4.53 19.01
N VAL A 52 -15.55 4.76 18.12
CA VAL A 52 -15.60 4.32 16.71
C VAL A 52 -15.75 2.80 16.57
N LYS A 53 -15.54 2.03 17.65
CA LYS A 53 -15.79 0.58 17.69
C LYS A 53 -17.26 0.23 17.39
N LYS A 54 -18.18 1.12 17.71
CA LYS A 54 -19.64 0.99 17.46
C LYS A 54 -20.09 1.70 16.19
N CYS A 55 -19.21 2.38 15.47
CA CYS A 55 -19.53 3.07 14.23
C CYS A 55 -19.53 2.09 13.05
N MET A 56 -20.71 1.68 12.59
CA MET A 56 -20.82 0.72 11.48
C MET A 56 -20.16 1.22 10.19
N PRO A 57 -20.35 2.47 9.71
CA PRO A 57 -19.66 2.96 8.52
C PRO A 57 -18.13 2.91 8.63
N PHE A 58 -17.60 3.10 9.85
CA PHE A 58 -16.17 3.02 10.10
C PHE A 58 -15.66 1.57 9.99
N LEU A 59 -16.41 0.62 10.56
CA LEU A 59 -16.12 -0.81 10.47
C LEU A 59 -16.23 -1.31 9.02
N ASP A 60 -17.25 -0.85 8.29
CA ASP A 60 -17.44 -1.22 6.89
C ASP A 60 -16.26 -0.75 6.04
N ALA A 61 -15.76 0.47 6.25
CA ALA A 61 -14.57 0.98 5.57
C ALA A 61 -13.32 0.13 5.88
N LEU A 62 -13.11 -0.28 7.14
CA LEU A 62 -12.00 -1.17 7.52
C LEU A 62 -12.12 -2.58 6.95
N SER A 63 -13.34 -3.02 6.65
CA SER A 63 -13.62 -4.40 6.21
C SER A 63 -13.70 -4.55 4.70
N MET A 64 -13.76 -3.43 3.96
CA MET A 64 -14.03 -3.40 2.53
C MET A 64 -12.81 -3.79 1.70
N GLY A 65 -13.00 -4.70 0.75
CA GLY A 65 -11.99 -5.05 -0.25
C GLY A 65 -10.86 -5.93 0.28
N TYR A 66 -9.68 -5.72 -0.30
CA TYR A 66 -8.47 -6.48 -0.03
C TYR A 66 -7.30 -5.56 0.27
N ILE A 67 -6.41 -5.99 1.17
CA ILE A 67 -5.11 -5.36 1.40
C ILE A 67 -4.04 -6.18 0.69
N ILE A 68 -3.22 -5.50 -0.10
CA ILE A 68 -2.04 -6.04 -0.74
C ILE A 68 -0.85 -5.60 0.09
N SER A 69 -0.29 -6.52 0.86
CA SER A 69 0.90 -6.27 1.68
C SER A 69 2.17 -6.50 0.86
N SER A 70 3.26 -5.85 1.27
CA SER A 70 4.58 -6.20 0.73
C SER A 70 4.92 -7.64 1.09
N SER A 71 5.57 -8.33 0.16
CA SER A 71 6.14 -9.67 0.42
C SER A 71 7.58 -9.60 0.93
N TRP A 72 8.15 -8.38 0.98
CA TRP A 72 9.54 -8.16 1.34
C TRP A 72 9.67 -6.96 2.24
N GLU A 73 10.67 -7.01 3.09
CA GLU A 73 11.14 -5.85 3.82
C GLU A 73 11.80 -4.87 2.85
N MET A 74 11.40 -3.61 2.91
CA MET A 74 11.89 -2.54 2.04
C MET A 74 12.14 -1.31 2.89
N GLY A 75 13.19 -0.56 2.54
CA GLY A 75 13.51 0.69 3.20
C GLY A 75 13.77 1.81 2.20
N TRP A 76 13.64 3.03 2.68
CA TRP A 76 14.08 4.22 1.96
C TRP A 76 14.61 5.26 2.94
N ARG A 77 15.51 6.11 2.44
CA ARG A 77 15.96 7.30 3.17
C ARG A 77 16.05 8.50 2.23
N LYS A 78 15.82 9.68 2.77
CA LYS A 78 16.12 10.93 2.06
C LYS A 78 17.62 11.06 1.92
N ILE A 79 18.05 11.44 0.74
CA ILE A 79 19.45 11.81 0.47
C ILE A 79 19.47 13.19 -0.19
N LYS A 80 20.59 13.88 -0.08
CA LYS A 80 20.90 15.04 -0.92
C LYS A 80 22.08 14.65 -1.79
N ASP A 81 22.01 15.00 -3.06
CA ASP A 81 23.17 14.86 -3.96
C ASP A 81 24.20 15.95 -3.69
N VAL A 82 25.30 15.91 -4.43
CA VAL A 82 26.38 16.91 -4.32
C VAL A 82 25.98 18.32 -4.70
N GLU A 83 24.89 18.48 -5.42
CA GLU A 83 24.28 19.77 -5.81
C GLU A 83 23.20 20.21 -4.82
N GLY A 84 22.96 19.44 -3.74
CA GLY A 84 21.94 19.72 -2.73
C GLY A 84 20.51 19.35 -3.14
N LYS A 85 20.30 18.70 -4.29
CA LYS A 85 19.00 18.22 -4.73
C LYS A 85 18.57 17.02 -3.86
N SER A 86 17.31 17.06 -3.45
CA SER A 86 16.72 15.98 -2.66
C SER A 86 16.43 14.75 -3.53
N GLY A 87 16.81 13.59 -3.03
CA GLY A 87 16.54 12.29 -3.65
C GLY A 87 16.10 11.25 -2.63
N VAL A 88 15.85 10.04 -3.09
CA VAL A 88 15.57 8.87 -2.23
C VAL A 88 16.54 7.76 -2.58
N GLU A 89 17.19 7.24 -1.56
CA GLU A 89 17.90 5.96 -1.66
C GLU A 89 16.96 4.84 -1.21
N LEU A 90 16.85 3.82 -2.04
CA LEU A 90 16.03 2.63 -1.78
C LEU A 90 16.93 1.51 -1.28
N SER A 91 16.47 0.79 -0.27
CA SER A 91 17.23 -0.31 0.33
C SER A 91 16.40 -1.57 0.46
N TYR A 92 17.08 -2.70 0.29
CA TYR A 92 16.53 -4.05 0.46
C TYR A 92 17.52 -4.92 1.21
N PRO A 93 17.04 -5.95 1.93
CA PRO A 93 17.92 -6.98 2.45
C PRO A 93 18.75 -7.60 1.33
N LYS A 94 20.07 -7.74 1.55
CA LYS A 94 21.00 -8.24 0.51
C LYS A 94 20.55 -9.50 -0.23
N PRO A 95 20.02 -10.54 0.43
CA PRO A 95 19.67 -11.78 -0.26
C PRO A 95 18.58 -11.62 -1.32
N ILE A 96 17.74 -10.58 -1.22
CA ILE A 96 16.56 -10.42 -2.09
C ILE A 96 16.74 -9.32 -3.13
N LYS A 97 17.75 -8.46 -2.98
CA LYS A 97 17.96 -7.29 -3.85
C LYS A 97 18.05 -7.67 -5.34
N ASP A 98 18.88 -8.64 -5.66
CA ASP A 98 19.10 -9.05 -7.05
C ASP A 98 17.85 -9.73 -7.62
N PHE A 99 17.16 -10.52 -6.81
CA PHE A 99 15.89 -11.13 -7.20
C PHE A 99 14.83 -10.07 -7.54
N LEU A 100 14.66 -9.04 -6.69
CA LEU A 100 13.70 -7.97 -6.92
C LEU A 100 14.03 -7.17 -8.18
N HIS A 101 15.31 -6.83 -8.36
CA HIS A 101 15.77 -6.10 -9.53
C HIS A 101 15.53 -6.87 -10.83
N ASN A 102 15.90 -8.15 -10.86
CA ASN A 102 15.77 -9.00 -12.04
C ASN A 102 14.30 -9.27 -12.41
N ASN A 103 13.36 -9.14 -11.47
CA ASN A 103 11.93 -9.35 -11.71
C ASN A 103 11.13 -8.05 -11.77
N ALA A 104 11.76 -6.88 -11.80
CA ALA A 104 11.10 -5.57 -11.79
C ALA A 104 10.10 -5.44 -10.64
N LEU A 105 10.52 -5.80 -9.43
CA LEU A 105 9.74 -5.77 -8.20
C LEU A 105 10.37 -4.83 -7.18
N GLY A 106 9.63 -4.54 -6.11
CA GLY A 106 10.11 -3.72 -5.00
C GLY A 106 9.75 -2.25 -5.14
N LEU A 107 10.73 -1.36 -5.11
CA LEU A 107 10.53 0.09 -5.17
C LEU A 107 11.32 0.68 -6.34
N GLU A 108 10.72 1.65 -7.01
CA GLU A 108 11.38 2.53 -7.99
C GLU A 108 11.12 4.00 -7.65
N SER A 109 11.99 4.87 -8.13
CA SER A 109 11.71 6.31 -8.15
C SER A 109 10.72 6.61 -9.27
N HIS A 110 9.67 7.36 -8.96
CA HIS A 110 8.75 7.87 -9.98
C HIS A 110 9.30 9.15 -10.60
N ALA A 111 9.07 9.35 -11.90
CA ALA A 111 9.53 10.56 -12.58
C ALA A 111 8.87 11.83 -12.01
N PRO A 112 9.63 12.79 -11.46
CA PRO A 112 9.06 13.95 -10.75
C PRO A 112 8.15 14.81 -11.63
N TYR A 113 8.44 14.93 -12.94
CA TYR A 113 7.67 15.74 -13.87
C TYR A 113 6.24 15.28 -14.11
N GLN A 114 5.90 14.05 -13.69
CA GLN A 114 4.53 13.51 -13.81
C GLN A 114 3.58 14.08 -12.75
N PHE A 115 4.12 14.76 -11.75
CA PHE A 115 3.35 15.38 -10.68
C PHE A 115 3.70 16.87 -10.60
N PRO A 116 2.74 17.77 -10.92
CA PRO A 116 2.96 19.20 -10.86
C PRO A 116 3.24 19.67 -9.42
N ASP A 117 4.07 20.68 -9.30
CA ASP A 117 4.56 21.23 -8.02
C ASP A 117 3.45 21.73 -7.10
N ASP A 118 2.32 22.17 -7.66
CA ASP A 118 1.27 22.92 -6.95
C ASP A 118 0.20 22.04 -6.34
N GLY A 119 0.16 20.73 -6.64
CA GLY A 119 -0.97 19.89 -6.29
C GLY A 119 -0.81 18.98 -5.09
N TYR A 120 0.37 18.44 -4.85
CA TYR A 120 0.53 17.32 -3.91
C TYR A 120 1.46 17.57 -2.73
N ASN A 121 2.36 18.55 -2.82
CA ASN A 121 3.26 18.83 -1.72
C ASN A 121 3.88 20.23 -1.84
N LYS A 122 3.31 21.21 -1.14
CA LYS A 122 3.90 22.56 -1.11
C LYS A 122 5.20 22.62 -0.31
N ASP A 123 5.41 21.71 0.61
CA ASP A 123 6.37 21.94 1.67
C ASP A 123 7.59 21.04 1.72
N GLU A 124 7.67 19.82 1.13
CA GLU A 124 8.91 19.07 1.42
C GLU A 124 9.40 17.97 0.49
N MET A 125 8.58 17.27 -0.28
CA MET A 125 9.15 16.18 -1.08
C MET A 125 8.44 15.96 -2.40
N LYS A 126 9.08 16.43 -3.46
CA LYS A 126 8.80 16.06 -4.85
C LYS A 126 9.19 14.60 -5.16
N ILE A 127 9.23 13.75 -4.13
CA ILE A 127 9.68 12.37 -4.28
C ILE A 127 8.46 11.47 -4.20
N ILE A 128 8.16 10.85 -5.31
CA ILE A 128 7.18 9.79 -5.39
C ILE A 128 7.93 8.50 -5.65
N ILE A 129 7.72 7.53 -4.80
CA ILE A 129 8.19 6.16 -5.01
C ILE A 129 7.09 5.37 -5.72
N LYS A 130 7.47 4.42 -6.53
CA LYS A 130 6.56 3.49 -7.17
C LYS A 130 6.78 2.10 -6.58
N ILE A 131 5.74 1.57 -5.94
CA ILE A 131 5.76 0.22 -5.40
C ILE A 131 5.39 -0.73 -6.53
N LEU A 132 6.30 -1.63 -6.87
CA LEU A 132 6.12 -2.62 -7.90
C LEU A 132 5.49 -3.87 -7.30
N SER A 133 4.28 -4.18 -7.73
CA SER A 133 3.51 -5.31 -7.22
C SER A 133 3.80 -6.60 -8.00
N PRO A 134 3.89 -7.76 -7.35
CA PRO A 134 3.99 -9.04 -8.04
C PRO A 134 2.63 -9.57 -8.54
N TRP A 135 1.53 -8.86 -8.26
CA TRP A 135 0.19 -9.39 -8.47
C TRP A 135 -0.46 -8.87 -9.76
N LEU A 136 -0.92 -9.81 -10.58
CA LEU A 136 -1.90 -9.57 -11.63
C LEU A 136 -3.28 -9.67 -11.00
N ILE A 137 -4.12 -8.66 -11.21
CA ILE A 137 -5.46 -8.59 -10.63
C ILE A 137 -6.47 -8.66 -11.74
N LYS A 138 -7.36 -9.65 -11.67
CA LYS A 138 -8.38 -9.91 -12.70
C LYS A 138 -9.77 -9.84 -12.09
N THR A 139 -10.65 -9.11 -12.74
CA THR A 139 -12.07 -9.03 -12.39
C THR A 139 -12.94 -9.55 -13.54
N PRO A 140 -14.20 -9.91 -13.28
CA PRO A 140 -15.16 -10.21 -14.35
C PRO A 140 -15.34 -9.01 -15.28
N PRO A 141 -15.77 -9.24 -16.55
CA PRO A 141 -16.07 -8.16 -17.48
C PRO A 141 -17.01 -7.10 -16.89
N GLY A 142 -16.69 -5.82 -17.12
CA GLY A 142 -17.45 -4.67 -16.61
C GLY A 142 -17.15 -4.28 -15.16
N TYR A 143 -16.09 -4.83 -14.55
CA TYR A 143 -15.66 -4.48 -13.19
C TYR A 143 -14.27 -3.86 -13.20
N SER A 144 -14.14 -2.70 -12.56
CA SER A 144 -12.89 -2.02 -12.28
C SER A 144 -12.54 -2.15 -10.80
N CYS A 145 -11.28 -2.02 -10.44
CA CYS A 145 -10.83 -1.90 -9.05
C CYS A 145 -10.49 -0.45 -8.72
N LEU A 146 -10.99 0.03 -7.60
CA LEU A 146 -10.54 1.26 -6.97
C LEU A 146 -9.41 0.91 -6.00
N PHE A 147 -8.23 1.47 -6.23
CA PHE A 147 -7.08 1.38 -5.34
C PHE A 147 -7.00 2.63 -4.49
N VAL A 148 -6.90 2.45 -3.19
CA VAL A 148 -6.83 3.53 -2.19
C VAL A 148 -5.82 3.17 -1.11
N PRO A 149 -5.29 4.14 -0.36
CA PRO A 149 -4.58 3.83 0.89
C PRO A 149 -5.44 2.94 1.78
N PRO A 150 -4.85 2.04 2.58
CA PRO A 150 -5.60 1.25 3.55
C PRO A 150 -6.47 2.15 4.43
N LEU A 151 -7.79 2.02 4.30
CA LEU A 151 -8.75 2.90 4.95
C LEU A 151 -8.63 2.82 6.47
N ASN A 152 -8.56 3.97 7.14
CA ASN A 152 -8.46 4.08 8.60
C ASN A 152 -7.24 3.37 9.23
N HIS A 153 -6.25 2.96 8.44
CA HIS A 153 -4.94 2.59 8.94
C HIS A 153 -4.10 3.85 9.17
N VAL A 154 -3.47 3.93 10.33
CA VAL A 154 -2.62 5.06 10.73
C VAL A 154 -1.14 4.66 10.73
N ASN A 155 -0.25 5.65 10.72
CA ASN A 155 1.20 5.44 10.78
C ASN A 155 1.75 4.56 9.66
N LEU A 156 1.15 4.66 8.46
CA LEU A 156 1.69 3.98 7.29
C LEU A 156 3.03 4.62 6.91
N PRO A 157 4.02 3.80 6.47
CA PRO A 157 5.33 4.31 6.06
C PRO A 157 5.29 5.11 4.76
N PHE A 158 4.24 4.97 3.98
CA PHE A 158 3.97 5.68 2.74
C PHE A 158 2.45 5.77 2.53
N ARG A 159 2.03 6.72 1.71
CA ARG A 159 0.63 6.91 1.31
C ARG A 159 0.51 6.64 -0.19
N PRO A 160 -0.07 5.51 -0.62
CA PRO A 160 -0.37 5.25 -2.01
C PRO A 160 -1.30 6.32 -2.58
N LEU A 161 -1.10 6.68 -3.83
CA LEU A 161 -2.03 7.53 -4.57
C LEU A 161 -3.22 6.68 -5.01
N SER A 162 -4.41 7.26 -4.91
CA SER A 162 -5.64 6.57 -5.31
C SER A 162 -5.78 6.53 -6.83
N GLY A 163 -6.32 5.43 -7.34
CA GLY A 163 -6.57 5.26 -8.77
C GLY A 163 -7.63 4.21 -9.05
N VAL A 164 -8.27 4.31 -10.21
CA VAL A 164 -9.21 3.31 -10.72
C VAL A 164 -8.56 2.61 -11.91
N VAL A 165 -8.61 1.29 -11.92
CA VAL A 165 -8.07 0.47 -13.02
C VAL A 165 -9.15 -0.50 -13.50
N ASP A 166 -9.34 -0.55 -14.82
CA ASP A 166 -10.22 -1.52 -15.49
C ASP A 166 -9.55 -2.90 -15.48
N THR A 167 -9.61 -3.58 -14.34
CA THR A 167 -8.92 -4.85 -14.10
C THR A 167 -9.50 -6.02 -14.89
N ASP A 168 -10.66 -5.84 -15.50
CA ASP A 168 -11.22 -6.75 -16.51
C ASP A 168 -10.44 -6.70 -17.84
N LYS A 169 -9.82 -5.56 -18.17
CA LYS A 169 -9.03 -5.30 -19.39
C LYS A 169 -7.53 -5.31 -19.10
N TYR A 170 -7.12 -4.62 -18.02
CA TYR A 170 -5.73 -4.50 -17.60
C TYR A 170 -5.33 -5.69 -16.70
N SER A 171 -5.27 -6.89 -17.28
CA SER A 171 -5.07 -8.13 -16.52
C SER A 171 -3.78 -8.87 -16.85
N LYS A 172 -2.94 -8.34 -17.77
CA LYS A 172 -1.70 -8.97 -18.21
C LYS A 172 -0.44 -8.39 -17.58
N LEU A 173 -0.55 -7.24 -16.95
CA LEU A 173 0.55 -6.53 -16.30
C LEU A 173 0.21 -6.27 -14.83
N PRO A 174 1.20 -6.24 -13.94
CA PRO A 174 0.98 -5.90 -12.54
C PRO A 174 0.59 -4.42 -12.41
N ILE A 175 -0.20 -4.13 -11.37
CA ILE A 175 -0.57 -2.77 -11.03
C ILE A 175 0.46 -2.24 -10.03
N ASN A 176 1.13 -1.17 -10.41
CA ASN A 176 2.10 -0.49 -9.58
C ASN A 176 1.46 0.68 -8.83
N PHE A 177 1.95 0.96 -7.64
CA PHE A 177 1.35 1.94 -6.73
C PHE A 177 2.29 3.13 -6.53
N PRO A 178 2.09 4.26 -7.26
CA PRO A 178 2.76 5.51 -6.92
C PRO A 178 2.39 5.91 -5.50
N SER A 179 3.38 6.25 -4.69
CA SER A 179 3.19 6.46 -3.25
C SER A 179 4.05 7.61 -2.76
N ILE A 180 3.50 8.41 -1.85
CA ILE A 180 4.22 9.48 -1.17
C ILE A 180 4.80 8.92 0.11
N PRO A 181 6.15 8.92 0.29
CA PRO A 181 6.77 8.55 1.54
C PRO A 181 6.28 9.47 2.66
N GLN A 182 5.93 8.91 3.81
CA GLN A 182 5.58 9.69 4.99
C GLN A 182 6.85 10.16 5.69
N GLU A 183 6.80 11.33 6.35
CA GLU A 183 7.96 11.88 7.05
C GLU A 183 8.60 10.88 8.00
N ILE A 184 9.92 10.85 7.99
CA ILE A 184 10.74 10.08 8.91
C ILE A 184 11.25 11.07 9.96
N PRO A 185 10.99 10.85 11.26
CA PRO A 185 11.62 11.64 12.31
C PRO A 185 13.14 11.66 12.13
N GLU A 186 13.79 12.81 12.35
CA GLU A 186 15.25 13.02 12.13
C GLU A 186 16.15 11.96 12.78
N LYS A 187 15.68 11.28 13.81
CA LYS A 187 16.38 10.20 14.49
C LYS A 187 16.30 8.83 13.80
N GLN A 188 15.45 8.66 12.79
CA GLN A 188 15.34 7.41 12.01
C GLN A 188 15.75 7.66 10.56
N GLN A 189 16.98 7.38 10.22
CA GLN A 189 17.51 7.61 8.86
C GLN A 189 16.95 6.66 7.82
N THR A 190 16.32 5.55 8.23
CA THR A 190 15.75 4.56 7.32
C THR A 190 14.41 4.09 7.86
N LYS A 191 13.38 4.08 7.03
CA LYS A 191 12.09 3.49 7.36
C LYS A 191 11.98 2.13 6.68
N ILE A 192 11.66 1.11 7.46
CA ILE A 192 11.52 -0.26 7.01
C ILE A 192 10.03 -0.54 6.84
N ILE A 193 9.67 -1.09 5.68
CA ILE A 193 8.34 -1.66 5.43
C ILE A 193 8.47 -3.14 5.74
N PRO A 194 7.86 -3.65 6.81
CA PRO A 194 7.90 -5.07 7.10
C PRO A 194 7.14 -5.86 6.04
N ALA A 195 7.57 -7.08 5.84
CA ALA A 195 6.90 -8.03 4.97
C ALA A 195 5.56 -8.51 5.56
#